data_cc5210d974f66dfcac3e6cb7b5e2edd3
#
_entry.id   cc5210d974f66dfcac3e6cb7b5e2edd3
#
_cell.length_a   1.000
_cell.length_b   1.000
_cell.length_c   1.000
_cell.angle_alpha   90.00
_cell.angle_beta   90.00
_cell.angle_gamma   90.00
#
_symmetry.space_group_name_H-M   'P 1'
#
loop_
_entity.id
_entity.type
_entity.pdbx_description
1 polymer ?
#
loop_
_entity_poly.entity_id
_entity_poly.type
_entity_poly.pdbx_seq_one_letter_code
_entity_poly.pdbx_strand_id
1 'polypeptide(L)'
;MKPYLWLGLIGAFSLNSAVADTLSVPMNLVSTTEAPQPIGEVIISETAYGLLFTPNLKSLPAGVHGFHVHENASCEAVTKDGVKIAAQAAGGHWDPKKTGKHLGPYADGHLGDLPAIYVTADGMAHYPVLAPRLKSLKDLKGHALMVHAGGDNHSDMPKPLGGGGDRVACGVI
;
A
#
# COMPACT_ATOMS: atom_id res chain seq x y z
N MET A 1 -23.45 -18.54 67.47
CA MET A 1 -23.04 -17.63 66.40
C MET A 1 -22.07 -18.38 65.49
N LYS A 2 -22.43 -18.70 64.24
CA LYS A 2 -21.54 -19.34 63.26
C LYS A 2 -21.00 -18.26 62.30
N PRO A 3 -19.68 -18.15 62.05
CA PRO A 3 -19.14 -17.23 61.09
C PRO A 3 -19.33 -17.77 59.65
N TYR A 4 -19.93 -16.99 58.79
CA TYR A 4 -20.00 -17.27 57.33
C TYR A 4 -18.69 -16.78 56.68
N LEU A 5 -17.92 -17.73 56.14
CA LEU A 5 -16.75 -17.46 55.35
C LEU A 5 -17.21 -17.16 53.91
N TRP A 6 -17.01 -15.91 53.44
CA TRP A 6 -17.21 -15.56 52.04
C TRP A 6 -15.91 -15.85 51.30
N LEU A 7 -15.92 -16.91 50.47
CA LEU A 7 -14.85 -17.13 49.47
C LEU A 7 -15.14 -16.24 48.28
N GLY A 8 -14.35 -15.16 48.13
CA GLY A 8 -14.33 -14.33 46.93
C GLY A 8 -13.62 -15.06 45.79
N LEU A 9 -14.35 -15.42 44.75
CA LEU A 9 -13.81 -15.98 43.51
C LEU A 9 -13.20 -14.84 42.70
N ILE A 10 -11.86 -14.68 42.72
CA ILE A 10 -11.13 -13.75 41.86
C ILE A 10 -11.02 -14.40 40.49
N GLY A 11 -11.90 -14.05 39.55
CA GLY A 11 -11.80 -14.45 38.16
C GLY A 11 -10.65 -13.69 37.50
N ALA A 12 -9.56 -14.40 37.15
CA ALA A 12 -8.51 -13.85 36.34
C ALA A 12 -9.01 -13.65 34.91
N PHE A 13 -9.27 -12.42 34.50
CA PHE A 13 -9.53 -12.05 33.11
C PHE A 13 -8.18 -12.05 32.38
N SER A 14 -7.91 -13.08 31.59
CA SER A 14 -6.80 -13.09 30.62
C SER A 14 -7.15 -12.19 29.45
N LEU A 15 -6.53 -11.01 29.37
CA LEU A 15 -6.59 -10.17 28.19
C LEU A 15 -5.72 -10.84 27.11
N ASN A 16 -6.34 -11.58 26.21
CA ASN A 16 -5.70 -12.02 24.97
C ASN A 16 -5.56 -10.78 24.08
N SER A 17 -4.37 -10.21 24.02
CA SER A 17 -4.02 -9.23 22.98
C SER A 17 -3.96 -9.98 21.65
N ALA A 18 -4.97 -9.81 20.80
CA ALA A 18 -4.89 -10.26 19.41
C ALA A 18 -3.77 -9.43 18.73
N VAL A 19 -2.68 -10.08 18.37
CA VAL A 19 -1.68 -9.48 17.48
C VAL A 19 -2.33 -9.40 16.11
N ALA A 20 -2.45 -8.19 15.57
CA ALA A 20 -2.95 -8.00 14.22
C ALA A 20 -1.99 -8.68 13.23
N ASP A 21 -2.52 -9.45 12.29
CA ASP A 21 -1.72 -10.01 11.21
C ASP A 21 -1.10 -8.87 10.41
N THR A 22 0.20 -8.98 10.12
CA THR A 22 0.97 -7.99 9.38
C THR A 22 1.70 -8.62 8.21
N LEU A 23 1.89 -7.84 7.15
CA LEU A 23 2.67 -8.20 5.97
C LEU A 23 3.70 -7.10 5.72
N SER A 24 4.97 -7.45 5.60
CA SER A 24 6.03 -6.54 5.17
C SER A 24 6.26 -6.67 3.68
N VAL A 25 6.29 -5.54 2.97
CA VAL A 25 6.57 -5.44 1.54
C VAL A 25 7.85 -4.63 1.35
N PRO A 26 9.00 -5.29 1.07
CA PRO A 26 10.24 -4.59 0.71
C PRO A 26 10.07 -3.75 -0.55
N MET A 27 10.49 -2.48 -0.51
CA MET A 27 10.36 -1.54 -1.62
C MET A 27 11.72 -1.19 -2.20
N ASN A 28 11.78 -1.12 -3.53
CA ASN A 28 12.98 -0.74 -4.26
C ASN A 28 12.67 0.40 -5.22
N LEU A 29 13.62 1.32 -5.40
CA LEU A 29 13.59 2.22 -6.57
C LEU A 29 13.64 1.39 -7.84
N VAL A 30 12.87 1.79 -8.84
CA VAL A 30 12.84 1.13 -10.14
C VAL A 30 13.42 2.05 -11.22
N SER A 31 14.16 1.44 -12.14
CA SER A 31 14.86 2.13 -13.22
C SER A 31 14.85 1.28 -14.47
N THR A 32 15.06 1.91 -15.61
CA THR A 32 15.27 1.21 -16.89
C THR A 32 16.73 0.87 -17.16
N THR A 33 17.65 1.46 -16.41
CA THR A 33 19.11 1.36 -16.63
C THR A 33 19.87 0.86 -15.42
N GLU A 34 19.36 1.07 -14.21
CA GLU A 34 20.03 0.71 -12.96
C GLU A 34 19.38 -0.51 -12.31
N ALA A 35 20.14 -1.22 -11.51
CA ALA A 35 19.63 -2.29 -10.67
C ALA A 35 18.69 -1.71 -9.59
N PRO A 36 17.67 -2.48 -9.16
CA PRO A 36 16.77 -2.06 -8.08
C PRO A 36 17.56 -1.70 -6.82
N GLN A 37 17.25 -0.53 -6.21
CA GLN A 37 17.90 -0.06 -4.99
C GLN A 37 16.92 -0.14 -3.83
N PRO A 38 17.22 -0.88 -2.74
CA PRO A 38 16.36 -0.96 -1.57
C PRO A 38 16.18 0.41 -0.89
N ILE A 39 14.92 0.78 -0.63
CA ILE A 39 14.57 2.06 0.02
C ILE A 39 13.80 1.89 1.33
N GLY A 40 13.59 0.67 1.78
CA GLY A 40 12.84 0.33 2.98
C GLY A 40 11.70 -0.63 2.72
N GLU A 41 10.65 -0.53 3.51
CA GLU A 41 9.50 -1.42 3.44
C GLU A 41 8.19 -0.67 3.72
N VAL A 42 7.08 -1.28 3.33
CA VAL A 42 5.74 -0.89 3.78
C VAL A 42 5.16 -2.03 4.60
N ILE A 43 4.83 -1.76 5.85
CA ILE A 43 4.12 -2.72 6.71
C ILE A 43 2.63 -2.52 6.49
N ILE A 44 1.93 -3.61 6.17
CA ILE A 44 0.48 -3.62 5.96
C ILE A 44 -0.14 -4.41 7.10
N SER A 45 -1.15 -3.85 7.77
CA SER A 45 -1.87 -4.51 8.87
C SER A 45 -3.38 -4.47 8.65
N GLU A 46 -4.06 -5.54 9.09
CA GLU A 46 -5.51 -5.59 9.11
C GLU A 46 -6.04 -4.74 10.27
N THR A 47 -7.07 -3.93 10.00
CA THR A 47 -7.79 -3.16 11.00
C THR A 47 -9.31 -3.34 10.84
N ALA A 48 -10.09 -2.94 11.84
CA ALA A 48 -11.55 -2.95 11.75
C ALA A 48 -12.09 -2.06 10.60
N TYR A 49 -11.27 -1.10 10.11
CA TYR A 49 -11.69 -0.12 9.11
C TYR A 49 -11.15 -0.41 7.70
N GLY A 50 -10.22 -1.34 7.56
CA GLY A 50 -9.55 -1.68 6.31
C GLY A 50 -8.08 -1.99 6.52
N LEU A 51 -7.29 -2.03 5.43
CA LEU A 51 -5.86 -2.24 5.53
C LEU A 51 -5.13 -0.92 5.79
N LEU A 52 -4.28 -0.91 6.80
CA LEU A 52 -3.40 0.20 7.13
C LEU A 52 -2.02 -0.06 6.51
N PHE A 53 -1.58 0.84 5.65
CA PHE A 53 -0.26 0.82 5.02
C PHE A 53 0.63 1.80 5.77
N THR A 54 1.66 1.30 6.41
CA THR A 54 2.64 2.08 7.18
C THR A 54 3.97 2.06 6.43
N PRO A 55 4.28 3.10 5.63
CA PRO A 55 5.56 3.20 4.95
C PRO A 55 6.69 3.48 5.94
N ASN A 56 7.86 2.90 5.67
CA ASN A 56 9.14 3.24 6.26
C ASN A 56 10.15 3.31 5.11
N LEU A 57 10.01 4.35 4.28
CA LEU A 57 10.74 4.51 3.03
C LEU A 57 11.65 5.73 3.10
N LYS A 58 12.73 5.67 2.33
CA LYS A 58 13.72 6.75 2.19
C LYS A 58 14.09 6.95 0.72
N SER A 59 14.84 8.03 0.45
CA SER A 59 15.39 8.31 -0.89
C SER A 59 14.32 8.53 -1.98
N LEU A 60 13.13 8.96 -1.58
CA LEU A 60 12.07 9.37 -2.49
C LEU A 60 12.11 10.89 -2.72
N PRO A 61 11.67 11.40 -3.87
CA PRO A 61 11.45 12.83 -4.06
C PRO A 61 10.47 13.38 -3.03
N ALA A 62 10.71 14.60 -2.52
CA ALA A 62 9.79 15.24 -1.58
C ALA A 62 8.46 15.62 -2.25
N GLY A 63 7.34 15.45 -1.55
CA GLY A 63 6.01 15.82 -2.03
C GLY A 63 4.95 14.75 -1.82
N VAL A 64 3.83 14.89 -2.52
CA VAL A 64 2.74 13.92 -2.53
C VAL A 64 2.90 12.99 -3.72
N HIS A 65 2.81 11.69 -3.49
CA HIS A 65 3.00 10.66 -4.51
C HIS A 65 1.79 9.74 -4.60
N GLY A 66 1.38 9.42 -5.84
CA GLY A 66 0.41 8.37 -6.11
C GLY A 66 0.92 7.03 -5.56
N PHE A 67 0.04 6.29 -4.92
CA PHE A 67 0.35 5.04 -4.22
C PHE A 67 -0.74 4.02 -4.52
N HIS A 68 -0.36 2.90 -5.14
CA HIS A 68 -1.36 1.96 -5.67
C HIS A 68 -0.91 0.51 -5.55
N VAL A 69 -1.90 -0.39 -5.47
CA VAL A 69 -1.70 -1.82 -5.72
C VAL A 69 -1.90 -2.07 -7.21
N HIS A 70 -0.93 -2.72 -7.85
CA HIS A 70 -0.94 -3.07 -9.27
C HIS A 70 -1.30 -4.55 -9.48
N GLU A 71 -1.73 -4.89 -10.70
CA GLU A 71 -2.33 -6.19 -11.05
C GLU A 71 -1.42 -7.39 -10.84
N ASN A 72 -0.11 -7.27 -11.14
CA ASN A 72 0.79 -8.41 -11.20
C ASN A 72 1.90 -8.32 -10.16
N ALA A 73 2.32 -9.46 -9.61
CA ALA A 73 3.44 -9.61 -8.68
C ALA A 73 4.79 -9.46 -9.39
N SER A 74 5.03 -8.33 -10.04
CA SER A 74 6.28 -8.08 -10.76
C SER A 74 6.66 -6.61 -10.74
N CYS A 75 7.95 -6.33 -10.52
CA CYS A 75 8.55 -5.00 -10.64
C CYS A 75 9.47 -4.88 -11.86
N GLU A 76 9.41 -5.84 -12.79
CA GLU A 76 10.26 -5.89 -13.96
C GLU A 76 9.92 -4.77 -14.96
N ALA A 77 10.97 -4.24 -15.60
CA ALA A 77 10.81 -3.35 -16.73
C ALA A 77 10.39 -4.12 -17.98
N VAL A 78 9.55 -3.51 -18.81
CA VAL A 78 9.13 -4.10 -20.10
C VAL A 78 9.45 -3.12 -21.23
N THR A 79 9.91 -3.65 -22.37
CA THR A 79 10.07 -2.86 -23.58
C THR A 79 8.77 -2.88 -24.38
N LYS A 80 8.18 -1.70 -24.59
CA LYS A 80 7.00 -1.50 -25.42
C LYS A 80 7.33 -0.47 -26.51
N ASP A 81 7.07 -0.83 -27.75
CA ASP A 81 7.33 0.03 -28.92
C ASP A 81 8.79 0.58 -28.96
N GLY A 82 9.77 -0.28 -28.56
CA GLY A 82 11.18 0.07 -28.51
C GLY A 82 11.60 0.90 -27.28
N VAL A 83 10.67 1.29 -26.42
CA VAL A 83 10.93 2.06 -25.19
C VAL A 83 10.85 1.12 -23.98
N LYS A 84 11.91 1.08 -23.17
CA LYS A 84 11.93 0.35 -21.90
C LYS A 84 11.25 1.18 -20.82
N ILE A 85 10.26 0.61 -20.14
CA ILE A 85 9.46 1.28 -19.10
C ILE A 85 9.68 0.53 -17.78
N ALA A 86 10.08 1.25 -16.73
CA ALA A 86 10.35 0.70 -15.41
C ALA A 86 9.08 0.11 -14.77
N ALA A 87 9.21 -1.04 -14.12
CA ALA A 87 8.15 -1.77 -13.42
C ALA A 87 6.87 -2.00 -14.24
N GLN A 88 6.94 -1.96 -15.58
CA GLN A 88 5.77 -2.07 -16.45
C GLN A 88 5.10 -3.45 -16.37
N ALA A 89 5.84 -4.49 -16.01
CA ALA A 89 5.30 -5.84 -15.82
C ALA A 89 4.27 -5.93 -14.68
N ALA A 90 4.24 -4.97 -13.75
CA ALA A 90 3.22 -4.88 -12.71
C ALA A 90 1.79 -4.69 -13.27
N GLY A 91 1.64 -4.30 -14.53
CA GLY A 91 0.33 -4.05 -15.12
C GLY A 91 -0.26 -2.68 -14.74
N GLY A 92 -1.57 -2.54 -14.81
CA GLY A 92 -2.35 -1.38 -14.37
C GLY A 92 -2.62 -1.38 -12.87
N HIS A 93 -3.42 -0.41 -12.39
CA HIS A 93 -3.97 -0.47 -11.04
C HIS A 93 -4.89 -1.69 -10.92
N TRP A 94 -4.82 -2.39 -9.80
CA TRP A 94 -5.65 -3.57 -9.58
C TRP A 94 -7.14 -3.22 -9.62
N ASP A 95 -7.84 -3.75 -10.64
CA ASP A 95 -9.25 -3.49 -10.90
C ASP A 95 -10.03 -4.80 -11.14
N PRO A 96 -10.27 -5.60 -10.09
CA PRO A 96 -10.95 -6.89 -10.23
C PRO A 96 -12.38 -6.78 -10.74
N LYS A 97 -13.03 -5.62 -10.57
CA LYS A 97 -14.37 -5.34 -11.07
C LYS A 97 -14.39 -4.81 -12.50
N LYS A 98 -13.22 -4.54 -13.10
CA LYS A 98 -13.07 -3.96 -14.45
C LYS A 98 -13.86 -2.66 -14.62
N THR A 99 -13.79 -1.80 -13.64
CA THR A 99 -14.46 -0.50 -13.64
C THR A 99 -13.84 0.45 -14.66
N GLY A 100 -12.52 0.32 -14.89
CA GLY A 100 -11.75 1.19 -15.77
C GLY A 100 -11.76 2.65 -15.33
N LYS A 101 -11.95 2.91 -14.02
CA LYS A 101 -12.09 4.27 -13.47
C LYS A 101 -11.15 4.46 -12.30
N HIS A 102 -10.38 5.54 -12.34
CA HIS A 102 -9.56 5.99 -11.21
C HIS A 102 -10.36 6.97 -10.35
N LEU A 103 -10.90 6.49 -9.24
CA LEU A 103 -11.77 7.26 -8.35
C LEU A 103 -11.22 7.34 -6.92
N GLY A 104 -9.96 6.92 -6.72
CA GLY A 104 -9.29 6.91 -5.44
C GLY A 104 -9.82 5.86 -4.45
N PRO A 105 -9.36 5.90 -3.19
CA PRO A 105 -9.56 4.82 -2.22
C PRO A 105 -10.98 4.74 -1.64
N TYR A 106 -11.82 5.75 -1.85
CA TYR A 106 -13.10 5.87 -1.15
C TYR A 106 -14.32 5.66 -2.06
N ALA A 107 -14.13 5.61 -3.38
CA ALA A 107 -15.20 5.46 -4.36
C ALA A 107 -15.10 4.12 -5.12
N ASP A 108 -16.10 3.79 -5.93
CA ASP A 108 -16.19 2.49 -6.62
C ASP A 108 -15.46 2.51 -7.97
N GLY A 109 -14.16 2.80 -7.93
CA GLY A 109 -13.18 2.67 -9.01
C GLY A 109 -12.26 1.47 -8.81
N HIS A 110 -11.01 1.55 -9.34
CA HIS A 110 -10.00 0.52 -9.14
C HIS A 110 -9.87 0.18 -7.64
N LEU A 111 -9.81 -1.08 -7.28
CA LEU A 111 -9.66 -1.50 -5.88
C LEU A 111 -8.24 -1.20 -5.36
N GLY A 112 -7.27 -1.17 -6.26
CA GLY A 112 -5.88 -0.86 -5.97
C GLY A 112 -5.57 0.62 -5.76
N ASP A 113 -6.54 1.53 -5.93
CA ASP A 113 -6.33 2.95 -5.62
C ASP A 113 -6.25 3.15 -4.11
N LEU A 114 -5.08 3.58 -3.62
CA LEU A 114 -4.81 3.86 -2.21
C LEU A 114 -4.77 5.38 -1.97
N PRO A 115 -4.87 5.85 -0.72
CA PRO A 115 -4.53 7.24 -0.43
C PRO A 115 -3.08 7.52 -0.79
N ALA A 116 -2.83 8.69 -1.41
CA ALA A 116 -1.48 9.13 -1.74
C ALA A 116 -0.60 9.20 -0.48
N ILE A 117 0.69 8.90 -0.63
CA ILE A 117 1.66 9.06 0.45
C ILE A 117 2.34 10.43 0.40
N TYR A 118 2.74 10.92 1.55
CA TYR A 118 3.53 12.14 1.68
C TYR A 118 4.99 11.80 1.98
N VAL A 119 5.89 12.40 1.22
CA VAL A 119 7.34 12.32 1.39
C VAL A 119 7.84 13.65 1.91
N THR A 120 8.54 13.62 3.04
CA THR A 120 9.12 14.80 3.71
C THR A 120 10.30 15.39 2.91
N ALA A 121 10.74 16.59 3.25
CA ALA A 121 11.81 17.28 2.53
C ALA A 121 13.16 16.55 2.56
N ASP A 122 13.37 15.67 3.52
CA ASP A 122 14.54 14.79 3.66
C ASP A 122 14.39 13.44 2.93
N GLY A 123 13.31 13.27 2.14
CA GLY A 123 13.08 12.09 1.31
C GLY A 123 12.50 10.89 2.03
N MET A 124 11.90 11.10 3.21
CA MET A 124 11.30 10.03 4.03
C MET A 124 9.78 9.97 3.86
N ALA A 125 9.22 8.74 3.74
CA ALA A 125 7.79 8.48 3.85
C ALA A 125 7.55 7.58 5.07
N HIS A 126 6.81 8.10 6.06
CA HIS A 126 6.53 7.38 7.32
C HIS A 126 5.14 7.63 7.88
N TYR A 127 4.29 8.37 7.17
CA TYR A 127 2.89 8.59 7.58
C TYR A 127 2.02 7.46 7.06
N PRO A 128 1.28 6.75 7.96
CA PRO A 128 0.41 5.66 7.55
C PRO A 128 -0.81 6.17 6.77
N VAL A 129 -1.29 5.34 5.85
CA VAL A 129 -2.50 5.58 5.07
C VAL A 129 -3.46 4.40 5.20
N LEU A 130 -4.76 4.67 5.34
CA LEU A 130 -5.79 3.66 5.47
C LEU A 130 -6.53 3.45 4.15
N ALA A 131 -6.55 2.21 3.68
CA ALA A 131 -7.31 1.77 2.50
C ALA A 131 -8.61 1.08 2.95
N PRO A 132 -9.75 1.78 3.05
CA PRO A 132 -10.96 1.26 3.68
C PRO A 132 -11.67 0.18 2.85
N ARG A 133 -11.38 0.09 1.55
CA ARG A 133 -11.99 -0.89 0.62
C ARG A 133 -11.25 -2.22 0.61
N LEU A 134 -9.98 -2.26 1.01
CA LEU A 134 -9.19 -3.49 1.18
C LEU A 134 -9.43 -4.03 2.60
N LYS A 135 -9.77 -5.32 2.71
CA LYS A 135 -10.20 -5.89 4.00
C LYS A 135 -9.29 -7.00 4.51
N SER A 136 -8.57 -7.69 3.63
CA SER A 136 -7.72 -8.81 4.02
C SER A 136 -6.35 -8.74 3.34
N LEU A 137 -5.30 -9.06 4.09
CA LEU A 137 -3.93 -9.23 3.57
C LEU A 137 -3.85 -10.34 2.51
N LYS A 138 -4.76 -11.31 2.58
CA LYS A 138 -4.82 -12.42 1.62
C LYS A 138 -5.17 -11.94 0.22
N ASP A 139 -5.96 -10.87 0.11
CA ASP A 139 -6.39 -10.32 -1.16
C ASP A 139 -5.24 -9.64 -1.92
N LEU A 140 -4.17 -9.25 -1.20
CA LEU A 140 -3.02 -8.57 -1.79
C LEU A 140 -1.98 -9.52 -2.43
N LYS A 141 -2.07 -10.81 -2.16
CA LYS A 141 -1.10 -11.79 -2.70
C LYS A 141 -1.18 -11.86 -4.22
N GLY A 142 -0.02 -11.81 -4.86
CA GLY A 142 0.08 -11.87 -6.32
C GLY A 142 0.00 -10.51 -7.00
N HIS A 143 0.13 -9.44 -6.23
CA HIS A 143 0.12 -8.05 -6.67
C HIS A 143 1.47 -7.36 -6.42
N ALA A 144 1.59 -6.11 -6.85
CA ALA A 144 2.74 -5.26 -6.53
C ALA A 144 2.26 -3.93 -5.95
N LEU A 145 3.01 -3.41 -4.99
CA LEU A 145 2.82 -2.08 -4.43
C LEU A 145 3.67 -1.08 -5.20
N MET A 146 3.11 0.07 -5.58
CA MET A 146 3.75 1.04 -6.44
C MET A 146 3.68 2.45 -5.87
N VAL A 147 4.81 3.17 -5.94
CA VAL A 147 4.87 4.62 -5.72
C VAL A 147 5.14 5.30 -7.06
N HIS A 148 4.39 6.34 -7.36
CA HIS A 148 4.48 7.11 -8.59
C HIS A 148 5.25 8.42 -8.43
N ALA A 149 5.74 8.99 -9.53
CA ALA A 149 6.50 10.26 -9.53
C ALA A 149 5.62 11.48 -9.21
N GLY A 150 4.39 11.48 -9.71
CA GLY A 150 3.41 12.54 -9.47
C GLY A 150 2.49 12.23 -8.28
N GLY A 151 1.67 13.21 -7.93
CA GLY A 151 0.62 13.06 -6.93
C GLY A 151 -0.56 12.22 -7.43
N ASP A 152 -1.67 12.31 -6.71
CA ASP A 152 -2.92 11.65 -7.05
C ASP A 152 -4.10 12.56 -6.71
N ASN A 153 -4.87 12.96 -7.71
CA ASN A 153 -6.07 13.77 -7.54
C ASN A 153 -7.37 12.93 -7.47
N HIS A 154 -7.25 11.60 -7.43
CA HIS A 154 -8.36 10.64 -7.39
C HIS A 154 -9.34 10.80 -8.56
N SER A 155 -8.84 11.13 -9.76
CA SER A 155 -9.63 11.34 -10.95
C SER A 155 -8.84 11.00 -12.21
N ASP A 156 -9.54 10.64 -13.29
CA ASP A 156 -8.93 10.49 -14.62
C ASP A 156 -8.77 11.83 -15.35
N MET A 157 -9.16 12.94 -14.74
CA MET A 157 -9.07 14.29 -15.31
C MET A 157 -8.32 15.24 -14.37
N PRO A 158 -7.50 16.17 -14.87
CA PRO A 158 -7.16 16.42 -16.30
C PRO A 158 -6.14 15.42 -16.87
N LYS A 159 -5.51 14.59 -16.02
CA LYS A 159 -4.57 13.55 -16.41
C LYS A 159 -5.07 12.19 -15.95
N PRO A 160 -4.91 11.13 -16.77
CA PRO A 160 -5.32 9.78 -16.39
C PRO A 160 -4.66 9.32 -15.08
N LEU A 161 -5.33 8.43 -14.37
CA LEU A 161 -4.81 7.74 -13.19
C LEU A 161 -4.28 8.71 -12.12
N GLY A 162 -5.06 9.76 -11.81
CA GLY A 162 -4.71 10.74 -10.79
C GLY A 162 -3.56 11.67 -11.13
N GLY A 163 -2.93 11.50 -12.29
CA GLY A 163 -1.74 12.23 -12.69
C GLY A 163 -0.43 11.67 -12.10
N GLY A 164 -0.44 10.42 -11.60
CA GLY A 164 0.69 9.77 -10.97
C GLY A 164 1.95 9.67 -11.85
N GLY A 165 1.77 9.48 -13.17
CA GLY A 165 2.88 9.44 -14.11
C GLY A 165 3.81 8.24 -13.93
N ASP A 166 5.12 8.47 -14.01
CA ASP A 166 6.13 7.42 -13.97
C ASP A 166 6.15 6.65 -12.64
N ARG A 167 6.64 5.42 -12.69
CA ARG A 167 6.82 4.54 -11.53
C ARG A 167 8.18 4.79 -10.92
N VAL A 168 8.25 5.07 -9.63
CA VAL A 168 9.47 5.43 -8.90
C VAL A 168 9.95 4.29 -8.01
N ALA A 169 9.03 3.65 -7.30
CA ALA A 169 9.36 2.53 -6.43
C ALA A 169 8.30 1.43 -6.51
N CYS A 170 8.75 0.18 -6.36
CA CYS A 170 7.92 -1.01 -6.47
C CYS A 170 8.35 -2.06 -5.46
N GLY A 171 7.36 -2.80 -4.93
CA GLY A 171 7.55 -3.98 -4.09
C GLY A 171 6.55 -5.07 -4.45
N VAL A 172 6.99 -6.31 -4.54
CA VAL A 172 6.11 -7.47 -4.79
C VAL A 172 5.48 -7.94 -3.49
N ILE A 173 4.18 -8.21 -3.52
CA ILE A 173 3.38 -8.69 -2.37
C ILE A 173 3.17 -10.20 -2.44
#